data_0abb8a6cf109a21ba23e02fb58e55c5e
#
_entry.id   0abb8a6cf109a21ba23e02fb58e55c5e
#
_cell.length_a   1.000
_cell.length_b   1.000
_cell.length_c   1.000
_cell.angle_alpha   90.00
_cell.angle_beta   90.00
_cell.angle_gamma   90.00
#
_symmetry.space_group_name_H-M   'P 1'
#
loop_
_entity.id
_entity.type
_entity.pdbx_description
1 polymer ?
#
loop_
_entity_poly.entity_id
_entity_poly.type
_entity_poly.pdbx_seq_one_letter_code
_entity_poly.pdbx_strand_id
1 'polypeptide(L)'
;MRIGELSSTSGVPVSTIKYYLREGLLPTGRLTSANQAQYDDHHLRRLTLVRALVDVGGLSIATVREVLEAVDASDSSAVRLVHDEITAVPPTDPDADAEQEALSFLSTCGLPAEPGNPATRSLVAVVATARRLGHPHFTDQLGVYADACRQIAEADVDRVMTHSSVEDVLEGVVVGTVLGDAAMVALRRLAQLQEYRRQSGSE
;
A
#
# COMPACT_ATOMS: atom_id res chain seq x y z
N MET A 1 -1.29 -7.41 29.40
CA MET A 1 -1.96 -8.68 29.06
C MET A 1 -0.96 -9.80 28.80
N ARG A 2 -1.34 -11.07 28.97
CA ARG A 2 -0.51 -12.23 28.58
C ARG A 2 -0.70 -12.55 27.10
N ILE A 3 0.19 -13.39 26.52
CA ILE A 3 0.13 -13.73 25.10
C ILE A 3 -1.22 -14.36 24.69
N GLY A 4 -1.87 -15.12 25.57
CA GLY A 4 -3.20 -15.67 25.31
C GLY A 4 -4.29 -14.60 25.27
N GLU A 5 -4.20 -13.58 26.12
CA GLU A 5 -5.11 -12.44 26.12
C GLU A 5 -4.87 -11.56 24.89
N LEU A 6 -3.60 -11.32 24.52
CA LEU A 6 -3.23 -10.62 23.29
C LEU A 6 -3.80 -11.33 22.06
N SER A 7 -3.71 -12.67 22.03
CA SER A 7 -4.29 -13.51 20.97
C SER A 7 -5.80 -13.38 20.89
N SER A 8 -6.50 -13.47 22.03
CA SER A 8 -7.97 -13.38 22.05
C SER A 8 -8.47 -11.98 21.67
N THR A 9 -7.75 -10.92 22.10
CA THR A 9 -8.13 -9.53 21.80
C THR A 9 -7.83 -9.15 20.35
N SER A 10 -6.71 -9.60 19.80
CA SER A 10 -6.30 -9.29 18.42
C SER A 10 -6.90 -10.22 17.37
N GLY A 11 -7.44 -11.39 17.77
CA GLY A 11 -7.87 -12.43 16.85
C GLY A 11 -6.71 -13.16 16.15
N VAL A 12 -5.45 -12.92 16.57
CA VAL A 12 -4.27 -13.53 15.96
C VAL A 12 -3.86 -14.77 16.76
N PRO A 13 -3.67 -15.94 16.14
CA PRO A 13 -3.23 -17.14 16.83
C PRO A 13 -1.91 -16.95 17.57
N VAL A 14 -1.77 -17.57 18.75
CA VAL A 14 -0.53 -17.49 19.56
C VAL A 14 0.70 -17.93 18.77
N SER A 15 0.59 -18.92 17.90
CA SER A 15 1.67 -19.38 17.01
C SER A 15 2.14 -18.27 16.07
N THR A 16 1.22 -17.50 15.51
CA THR A 16 1.50 -16.37 14.62
C THR A 16 2.12 -15.21 15.40
N ILE A 17 1.61 -14.91 16.60
CA ILE A 17 2.22 -13.89 17.47
C ILE A 17 3.67 -14.27 17.80
N LYS A 18 3.94 -15.53 18.17
CA LYS A 18 5.29 -16.02 18.42
C LYS A 18 6.19 -15.93 17.17
N TYR A 19 5.62 -16.19 16.01
CA TYR A 19 6.32 -16.02 14.74
C TYR A 19 6.71 -14.55 14.52
N TYR A 20 5.78 -13.61 14.70
CA TYR A 20 6.04 -12.18 14.54
C TYR A 20 7.07 -11.63 15.56
N LEU A 21 7.04 -12.13 16.80
CA LEU A 21 8.08 -11.83 17.80
C LEU A 21 9.47 -12.30 17.35
N ARG A 22 9.56 -13.50 16.79
CA ARG A 22 10.82 -14.07 16.29
C ARG A 22 11.35 -13.33 15.06
N GLU A 23 10.46 -12.92 14.18
CA GLU A 23 10.81 -12.15 12.98
C GLU A 23 11.06 -10.66 13.26
N GLY A 24 10.91 -10.19 14.50
CA GLY A 24 11.12 -8.79 14.87
C GLY A 24 10.01 -7.83 14.47
N LEU A 25 8.88 -8.33 14.00
CA LEU A 25 7.72 -7.50 13.60
C LEU A 25 6.95 -6.95 14.81
N LEU A 26 7.05 -7.65 15.95
CA LEU A 26 6.44 -7.28 17.20
C LEU A 26 7.54 -7.16 18.27
N PRO A 27 7.59 -6.07 19.05
CA PRO A 27 8.58 -5.94 20.12
C PRO A 27 8.39 -7.01 21.19
N THR A 28 9.46 -7.35 21.90
CA THR A 28 9.40 -8.33 22.99
C THR A 28 8.62 -7.78 24.16
N GLY A 29 7.69 -8.57 24.69
CA GLY A 29 6.96 -8.20 25.89
C GLY A 29 7.87 -8.05 27.12
N ARG A 30 7.45 -7.28 28.11
CA ARG A 30 8.17 -7.12 29.36
C ARG A 30 8.16 -8.43 30.16
N LEU A 31 9.33 -9.00 30.42
CA LEU A 31 9.47 -10.21 31.22
C LEU A 31 9.00 -9.97 32.66
N THR A 32 8.11 -10.79 33.17
CA THR A 32 7.63 -10.79 34.58
C THR A 32 8.17 -11.96 35.37
N SER A 33 8.60 -13.02 34.68
CA SER A 33 9.34 -14.18 35.22
C SER A 33 10.09 -14.86 34.07
N ALA A 34 10.89 -15.89 34.39
CA ALA A 34 11.73 -16.59 33.41
C ALA A 34 10.97 -17.06 32.13
N ASN A 35 9.65 -17.32 32.23
CA ASN A 35 8.85 -17.82 31.13
C ASN A 35 7.55 -17.04 30.90
N GLN A 36 7.43 -15.82 31.45
CA GLN A 36 6.22 -15.02 31.30
C GLN A 36 6.55 -13.61 30.85
N ALA A 37 5.91 -13.19 29.75
CA ALA A 37 5.98 -11.82 29.26
C ALA A 37 4.60 -11.16 29.33
N GLN A 38 4.60 -9.85 29.56
CA GLN A 38 3.43 -8.97 29.50
C GLN A 38 3.51 -8.10 28.25
N TYR A 39 2.37 -7.96 27.62
CA TYR A 39 2.12 -7.15 26.43
C TYR A 39 1.13 -6.05 26.80
N ASP A 40 1.15 -4.93 26.09
CA ASP A 40 0.31 -3.76 26.31
C ASP A 40 -0.45 -3.36 25.00
N ASP A 41 -1.11 -2.20 25.02
CA ASP A 41 -1.89 -1.71 23.90
C ASP A 41 -1.01 -1.33 22.69
N HIS A 42 0.27 -1.00 22.92
CA HIS A 42 1.22 -0.77 21.83
C HIS A 42 1.43 -2.07 21.03
N HIS A 43 1.59 -3.21 21.71
CA HIS A 43 1.69 -4.52 21.03
C HIS A 43 0.42 -4.87 20.26
N LEU A 44 -0.76 -4.53 20.78
CA LEU A 44 -2.02 -4.75 20.11
C LEU A 44 -2.11 -3.91 18.81
N ARG A 45 -1.80 -2.61 18.88
CA ARG A 45 -1.77 -1.73 17.70
C ARG A 45 -0.76 -2.21 16.66
N ARG A 46 0.46 -2.53 17.10
CA ARG A 46 1.52 -3.05 16.21
C ARG A 46 1.09 -4.33 15.51
N LEU A 47 0.43 -5.24 16.21
CA LEU A 47 -0.07 -6.48 15.66
C LEU A 47 -1.16 -6.24 14.60
N THR A 48 -2.04 -5.25 14.84
CA THR A 48 -3.07 -4.84 13.88
C THR A 48 -2.43 -4.25 12.62
N LEU A 49 -1.40 -3.40 12.77
CA LEU A 49 -0.64 -2.82 11.66
C LEU A 49 0.06 -3.90 10.83
N VAL A 50 0.78 -4.82 11.47
CA VAL A 50 1.42 -5.96 10.78
C VAL A 50 0.41 -6.73 9.94
N ARG A 51 -0.76 -7.02 10.49
CA ARG A 51 -1.82 -7.72 9.75
C ARG A 51 -2.36 -6.92 8.56
N ALA A 52 -2.54 -5.62 8.72
CA ALA A 52 -2.98 -4.77 7.61
C ALA A 52 -1.97 -4.83 6.44
N LEU A 53 -0.68 -4.73 6.75
CA LEU A 53 0.38 -4.78 5.75
C LEU A 53 0.51 -6.15 5.07
N VAL A 54 0.37 -7.25 5.83
CA VAL A 54 0.49 -8.61 5.29
C VAL A 54 -0.80 -9.07 4.62
N ASP A 55 -1.94 -8.99 5.32
CA ASP A 55 -3.19 -9.64 4.90
C ASP A 55 -3.90 -8.82 3.80
N VAL A 56 -3.82 -7.50 3.85
CA VAL A 56 -4.45 -6.60 2.88
C VAL A 56 -3.45 -6.09 1.85
N GLY A 57 -2.28 -5.63 2.30
CA GLY A 57 -1.23 -5.11 1.44
C GLY A 57 -0.48 -6.17 0.66
N GLY A 58 -0.52 -7.42 1.11
CA GLY A 58 0.23 -8.51 0.47
C GLY A 58 1.75 -8.38 0.58
N LEU A 59 2.24 -7.51 1.48
CA LEU A 59 3.67 -7.27 1.63
C LEU A 59 4.38 -8.48 2.21
N SER A 60 5.61 -8.69 1.79
CA SER A 60 6.46 -9.74 2.35
C SER A 60 6.82 -9.44 3.81
N ILE A 61 7.08 -10.47 4.61
CA ILE A 61 7.53 -10.31 6.00
C ILE A 61 8.82 -9.48 6.10
N ALA A 62 9.71 -9.61 5.12
CA ALA A 62 10.94 -8.83 5.05
C ALA A 62 10.63 -7.34 4.84
N THR A 63 9.79 -7.01 3.87
CA THR A 63 9.37 -5.65 3.59
C THR A 63 8.62 -5.02 4.77
N VAL A 64 7.71 -5.79 5.40
CA VAL A 64 7.00 -5.33 6.61
C VAL A 64 7.98 -4.98 7.72
N ARG A 65 9.05 -5.77 7.93
CA ARG A 65 10.08 -5.47 8.92
C ARG A 65 10.78 -4.15 8.62
N GLU A 66 11.25 -3.95 7.39
CA GLU A 66 11.93 -2.73 6.96
C GLU A 66 11.03 -1.49 7.11
N VAL A 67 9.77 -1.60 6.72
CA VAL A 67 8.77 -0.53 6.89
C VAL A 67 8.58 -0.17 8.36
N LEU A 68 8.42 -1.18 9.21
CA LEU A 68 8.20 -0.98 10.64
C LEU A 68 9.43 -0.40 11.35
N GLU A 69 10.64 -0.82 10.98
CA GLU A 69 11.89 -0.24 11.46
C GLU A 69 12.03 1.23 11.06
N ALA A 70 11.66 1.57 9.83
CA ALA A 70 11.69 2.95 9.36
C ALA A 70 10.64 3.82 10.07
N VAL A 71 9.42 3.32 10.29
CA VAL A 71 8.38 4.01 11.09
C VAL A 71 8.86 4.26 12.50
N ASP A 72 9.42 3.25 13.17
CA ASP A 72 9.94 3.36 14.55
C ASP A 72 11.10 4.36 14.64
N ALA A 73 11.91 4.47 13.58
CA ALA A 73 12.98 5.45 13.46
C ALA A 73 12.51 6.85 13.04
N SER A 74 11.21 7.04 12.79
CA SER A 74 10.64 8.27 12.20
C SER A 74 11.30 8.64 10.86
N ASP A 75 11.71 7.64 10.08
CA ASP A 75 12.33 7.81 8.78
C ASP A 75 11.29 7.78 7.65
N SER A 76 11.28 8.83 6.84
CA SER A 76 10.39 8.94 5.67
C SER A 76 10.60 7.84 4.61
N SER A 77 11.68 7.07 4.71
CA SER A 77 11.92 5.90 3.85
C SER A 77 10.83 4.82 3.98
N ALA A 78 10.08 4.77 5.09
CA ALA A 78 8.93 3.88 5.27
C ALA A 78 7.90 4.03 4.15
N VAL A 79 7.58 5.28 3.77
CA VAL A 79 6.64 5.59 2.69
C VAL A 79 7.14 5.05 1.36
N ARG A 80 8.42 5.29 1.07
CA ARG A 80 9.03 4.82 -0.18
C ARG A 80 9.06 3.29 -0.27
N LEU A 81 9.42 2.59 0.81
CA LEU A 81 9.44 1.12 0.85
C LEU A 81 8.07 0.52 0.50
N VAL A 82 6.99 1.08 1.06
CA VAL A 82 5.62 0.63 0.74
C VAL A 82 5.28 0.91 -0.71
N HIS A 83 5.56 2.11 -1.20
CA HIS A 83 5.29 2.46 -2.60
C HIS A 83 6.07 1.59 -3.59
N ASP A 84 7.34 1.30 -3.30
CA ASP A 84 8.21 0.50 -4.18
C ASP A 84 7.71 -0.94 -4.29
N GLU A 85 7.26 -1.55 -3.18
CA GLU A 85 6.80 -2.94 -3.16
C GLU A 85 5.40 -3.08 -3.79
N ILE A 86 4.45 -2.20 -3.47
CA ILE A 86 3.09 -2.27 -4.02
C ILE A 86 3.05 -1.96 -5.52
N THR A 87 3.94 -1.08 -5.97
CA THR A 87 4.03 -0.68 -7.38
C THR A 87 4.94 -1.57 -8.23
N ALA A 88 5.54 -2.61 -7.65
CA ALA A 88 6.42 -3.52 -8.37
C ALA A 88 5.67 -4.28 -9.47
N VAL A 89 5.75 -3.77 -10.70
CA VAL A 89 5.35 -4.51 -11.90
C VAL A 89 6.57 -5.28 -12.40
N PRO A 90 6.42 -6.57 -12.78
CA PRO A 90 7.52 -7.33 -13.34
C PRO A 90 8.19 -6.58 -14.49
N PRO A 91 9.53 -6.63 -14.62
CA PRO A 91 10.21 -5.97 -15.72
C PRO A 91 9.65 -6.49 -17.05
N THR A 92 9.20 -5.58 -17.88
CA THR A 92 8.82 -5.85 -19.28
C THR A 92 9.99 -5.52 -20.17
N ASP A 93 9.99 -6.08 -21.39
CA ASP A 93 10.99 -5.72 -22.39
C ASP A 93 10.99 -4.19 -22.59
N PRO A 94 12.14 -3.56 -22.72
CA PRO A 94 12.26 -2.13 -22.95
C PRO A 94 11.43 -1.71 -24.16
N ASP A 95 10.58 -0.70 -23.99
CA ASP A 95 9.77 -0.09 -25.04
C ASP A 95 9.93 1.43 -24.93
N ALA A 96 10.86 1.96 -25.73
CA ALA A 96 11.20 3.39 -25.68
C ALA A 96 10.02 4.29 -26.09
N ASP A 97 9.17 3.82 -26.99
CA ASP A 97 7.98 4.60 -27.40
C ASP A 97 6.94 4.64 -26.29
N ALA A 98 6.73 3.51 -25.60
CA ALA A 98 5.84 3.46 -24.43
C ALA A 98 6.36 4.30 -23.27
N GLU A 99 7.67 4.33 -23.04
CA GLU A 99 8.29 5.18 -22.04
C GLU A 99 8.08 6.66 -22.37
N GLN A 100 8.35 7.06 -23.61
CA GLN A 100 8.13 8.44 -24.04
C GLN A 100 6.66 8.86 -23.94
N GLU A 101 5.73 7.99 -24.32
CA GLU A 101 4.29 8.22 -24.23
C GLU A 101 3.86 8.42 -22.76
N ALA A 102 4.28 7.53 -21.86
CA ALA A 102 3.95 7.59 -20.44
C ALA A 102 4.52 8.86 -19.77
N LEU A 103 5.80 9.21 -20.05
CA LEU A 103 6.44 10.42 -19.51
C LEU A 103 5.75 11.69 -20.03
N SER A 104 5.39 11.73 -21.31
CA SER A 104 4.67 12.86 -21.91
C SER A 104 3.28 13.02 -21.28
N PHE A 105 2.57 11.91 -21.07
CA PHE A 105 1.27 11.90 -20.38
C PHE A 105 1.39 12.45 -18.96
N LEU A 106 2.33 11.93 -18.15
CA LEU A 106 2.56 12.39 -16.78
C LEU A 106 2.85 13.90 -16.72
N SER A 107 3.73 14.37 -17.60
CA SER A 107 4.05 15.79 -17.71
C SER A 107 2.82 16.64 -18.05
N THR A 108 1.98 16.19 -18.99
CA THR A 108 0.75 16.88 -19.37
C THR A 108 -0.24 16.96 -18.22
N CYS A 109 -0.30 15.93 -17.39
CA CYS A 109 -1.15 15.89 -16.19
C CYS A 109 -0.54 16.64 -14.98
N GLY A 110 0.69 17.15 -15.07
CA GLY A 110 1.39 17.78 -13.95
C GLY A 110 1.77 16.80 -12.84
N LEU A 111 1.92 15.52 -13.19
CA LEU A 111 2.38 14.47 -12.28
C LEU A 111 3.90 14.28 -12.40
N PRO A 112 4.60 13.78 -11.35
CA PRO A 112 6.02 13.49 -11.42
C PRO A 112 6.34 12.54 -12.59
N ALA A 113 7.23 12.98 -13.50
CA ALA A 113 7.61 12.24 -14.71
C ALA A 113 9.08 11.78 -14.63
N GLU A 114 9.42 11.06 -13.58
CA GLU A 114 10.78 10.59 -13.31
C GLU A 114 10.93 9.13 -13.76
N PRO A 115 11.77 8.80 -14.76
CA PRO A 115 11.92 7.44 -15.28
C PRO A 115 12.33 6.40 -14.22
N GLY A 116 13.10 6.84 -13.20
CA GLY A 116 13.55 6.00 -12.10
C GLY A 116 12.46 5.69 -11.05
N ASN A 117 11.34 6.41 -11.05
CA ASN A 117 10.27 6.20 -10.08
C ASN A 117 9.52 4.88 -10.37
N PRO A 118 9.28 4.00 -9.37
CA PRO A 118 8.58 2.74 -9.55
C PRO A 118 7.18 2.88 -10.16
N ALA A 119 6.41 3.87 -9.75
CA ALA A 119 5.08 4.12 -10.31
C ALA A 119 5.13 4.54 -11.79
N THR A 120 6.14 5.35 -12.16
CA THR A 120 6.40 5.68 -13.57
C THR A 120 6.70 4.43 -14.38
N ARG A 121 7.60 3.55 -13.89
CA ARG A 121 7.92 2.28 -14.58
C ARG A 121 6.69 1.37 -14.71
N SER A 122 5.83 1.33 -13.68
CA SER A 122 4.58 0.57 -13.75
C SER A 122 3.64 1.11 -14.82
N LEU A 123 3.50 2.43 -14.93
CA LEU A 123 2.70 3.05 -15.98
C LEU A 123 3.27 2.76 -17.38
N VAL A 124 4.59 2.84 -17.56
CA VAL A 124 5.28 2.46 -18.81
C VAL A 124 4.96 1.02 -19.18
N ALA A 125 5.02 0.08 -18.23
CA ALA A 125 4.70 -1.33 -18.46
C ALA A 125 3.22 -1.53 -18.87
N VAL A 126 2.31 -0.75 -18.29
CA VAL A 126 0.88 -0.76 -18.68
C VAL A 126 0.70 -0.27 -20.12
N VAL A 127 1.32 0.86 -20.47
CA VAL A 127 1.25 1.43 -21.85
C VAL A 127 1.85 0.44 -22.87
N ALA A 128 3.05 -0.09 -22.59
CA ALA A 128 3.69 -1.08 -23.45
C ALA A 128 2.83 -2.33 -23.65
N THR A 129 2.18 -2.79 -22.59
CA THR A 129 1.30 -3.96 -22.66
C THR A 129 0.04 -3.67 -23.45
N ALA A 130 -0.61 -2.52 -23.26
CA ALA A 130 -1.79 -2.12 -24.02
C ALA A 130 -1.49 -2.05 -25.54
N ARG A 131 -0.33 -1.49 -25.89
CA ARG A 131 0.15 -1.44 -27.28
C ARG A 131 0.32 -2.84 -27.88
N ARG A 132 1.01 -3.75 -27.16
CA ARG A 132 1.21 -5.14 -27.61
C ARG A 132 -0.08 -5.92 -27.79
N LEU A 133 -1.09 -5.63 -26.96
CA LEU A 133 -2.42 -6.25 -27.05
C LEU A 133 -3.29 -5.63 -28.16
N GLY A 134 -2.82 -4.61 -28.86
CA GLY A 134 -3.59 -3.91 -29.90
C GLY A 134 -4.67 -2.98 -29.34
N HIS A 135 -4.50 -2.48 -28.12
CA HIS A 135 -5.38 -1.52 -27.47
C HIS A 135 -4.73 -0.14 -27.29
N PRO A 136 -4.26 0.54 -28.37
CA PRO A 136 -3.58 1.83 -28.24
C PRO A 136 -4.49 2.91 -27.63
N HIS A 137 -5.81 2.82 -27.82
CA HIS A 137 -6.78 3.76 -27.24
C HIS A 137 -7.00 3.59 -25.73
N PHE A 138 -6.36 2.59 -25.09
CA PHE A 138 -6.42 2.46 -23.63
C PHE A 138 -5.81 3.69 -22.93
N THR A 139 -4.80 4.27 -23.54
CA THR A 139 -4.13 5.47 -23.02
C THR A 139 -5.01 6.71 -23.04
N ASP A 140 -6.01 6.78 -23.94
CA ASP A 140 -6.98 7.89 -23.98
C ASP A 140 -7.80 8.03 -22.70
N GLN A 141 -7.96 6.92 -21.94
CA GLN A 141 -8.70 6.89 -20.68
C GLN A 141 -7.83 7.27 -19.45
N LEU A 142 -6.52 7.30 -19.60
CA LEU A 142 -5.61 7.60 -18.48
C LEU A 142 -5.84 8.99 -17.88
N GLY A 143 -6.33 9.95 -18.68
CA GLY A 143 -6.69 11.27 -18.18
C GLY A 143 -7.76 11.24 -17.09
N VAL A 144 -8.81 10.41 -17.28
CA VAL A 144 -9.87 10.23 -16.29
C VAL A 144 -9.31 9.60 -15.00
N TYR A 145 -8.39 8.65 -15.12
CA TYR A 145 -7.74 8.05 -13.95
C TYR A 145 -6.85 9.07 -13.24
N ALA A 146 -6.08 9.87 -13.96
CA ALA A 146 -5.22 10.89 -13.36
C ALA A 146 -6.03 11.94 -12.57
N ASP A 147 -7.18 12.39 -13.11
CA ASP A 147 -8.05 13.34 -12.43
C ASP A 147 -8.67 12.75 -11.15
N ALA A 148 -9.14 11.50 -11.20
CA ALA A 148 -9.66 10.80 -10.03
C ALA A 148 -8.57 10.60 -8.97
N CYS A 149 -7.37 10.15 -9.37
CA CYS A 149 -6.24 9.96 -8.47
C CYS A 149 -5.79 11.27 -7.81
N ARG A 150 -5.87 12.40 -8.51
CA ARG A 150 -5.53 13.71 -7.91
C ARG A 150 -6.48 14.06 -6.78
N GLN A 151 -7.80 13.89 -6.97
CA GLN A 151 -8.79 14.14 -5.93
C GLN A 151 -8.58 13.23 -4.70
N ILE A 152 -8.25 11.96 -4.93
CA ILE A 152 -7.97 11.01 -3.86
C ILE A 152 -6.70 11.38 -3.11
N ALA A 153 -5.63 11.73 -3.83
CA ALA A 153 -4.37 12.13 -3.23
C ALA A 153 -4.51 13.39 -2.34
N GLU A 154 -5.32 14.37 -2.76
CA GLU A 154 -5.64 15.55 -1.94
C GLU A 154 -6.31 15.11 -0.61
N ALA A 155 -7.33 14.27 -0.68
CA ALA A 155 -8.03 13.78 0.51
C ALA A 155 -7.13 12.93 1.43
N ASP A 156 -6.25 12.10 0.87
CA ASP A 156 -5.33 11.27 1.62
C ASP A 156 -4.28 12.10 2.36
N VAL A 157 -3.71 13.10 1.68
CA VAL A 157 -2.71 14.01 2.29
C VAL A 157 -3.36 14.84 3.38
N ASP A 158 -4.52 15.44 3.14
CA ASP A 158 -5.25 16.24 4.12
C ASP A 158 -5.51 15.42 5.40
N ARG A 159 -5.93 14.18 5.26
CA ARG A 159 -6.17 13.28 6.39
C ARG A 159 -4.91 13.01 7.22
N VAL A 160 -3.81 12.75 6.55
CA VAL A 160 -2.54 12.41 7.24
C VAL A 160 -1.94 13.64 7.92
N MET A 161 -2.06 14.82 7.31
CA MET A 161 -1.53 16.07 7.88
C MET A 161 -2.28 16.56 9.11
N THR A 162 -3.38 15.91 9.51
CA THR A 162 -4.05 16.20 10.80
C THR A 162 -3.34 15.60 12.02
N HIS A 163 -2.42 14.67 11.81
CA HIS A 163 -1.66 14.05 12.90
C HIS A 163 -0.57 14.97 13.44
N SER A 164 -0.31 14.89 14.75
CA SER A 164 0.60 15.80 15.45
C SER A 164 2.02 15.25 15.63
N SER A 165 2.21 13.94 15.52
CA SER A 165 3.54 13.33 15.60
C SER A 165 4.02 12.83 14.24
N VAL A 166 5.33 12.83 14.02
CA VAL A 166 5.95 12.30 12.78
C VAL A 166 5.67 10.80 12.63
N GLU A 167 5.71 10.06 13.75
CA GLU A 167 5.43 8.63 13.77
C GLU A 167 3.99 8.33 13.31
N ASP A 168 2.99 9.05 13.85
CA ASP A 168 1.58 8.88 13.45
C ASP A 168 1.36 9.28 11.97
N VAL A 169 2.06 10.31 11.49
CA VAL A 169 2.03 10.71 10.07
C VAL A 169 2.56 9.57 9.19
N LEU A 170 3.72 9.01 9.50
CA LEU A 170 4.34 7.93 8.72
C LEU A 170 3.48 6.65 8.74
N GLU A 171 2.99 6.25 9.93
CA GLU A 171 2.05 5.14 10.04
C GLU A 171 0.79 5.39 9.22
N GLY A 172 0.23 6.60 9.31
CA GLY A 172 -0.96 7.02 8.56
C GLY A 172 -0.76 6.98 7.04
N VAL A 173 0.42 7.38 6.55
CA VAL A 173 0.77 7.28 5.12
C VAL A 173 0.89 5.81 4.70
N VAL A 174 1.63 4.99 5.46
CA VAL A 174 1.81 3.57 5.16
C VAL A 174 0.47 2.83 5.11
N VAL A 175 -0.36 2.99 6.14
CA VAL A 175 -1.69 2.37 6.20
C VAL A 175 -2.61 2.92 5.11
N GLY A 176 -2.56 4.24 4.88
CA GLY A 176 -3.36 4.91 3.85
C GLY A 176 -3.05 4.41 2.45
N THR A 177 -1.78 4.23 2.11
CA THR A 177 -1.36 3.67 0.83
C THR A 177 -1.88 2.24 0.66
N VAL A 178 -1.60 1.35 1.62
CA VAL A 178 -1.97 -0.08 1.54
C VAL A 178 -3.48 -0.29 1.47
N LEU A 179 -4.21 0.34 2.39
CA LEU A 179 -5.68 0.19 2.43
C LEU A 179 -6.36 1.00 1.34
N GLY A 180 -5.81 2.16 0.97
CA GLY A 180 -6.30 3.00 -0.11
C GLY A 180 -6.26 2.28 -1.44
N ASP A 181 -5.15 1.66 -1.79
CA ASP A 181 -5.02 0.88 -3.03
C ASP A 181 -6.00 -0.28 -3.08
N ALA A 182 -6.13 -1.05 -1.99
CA ALA A 182 -7.09 -2.13 -1.91
C ALA A 182 -8.54 -1.64 -2.06
N ALA A 183 -8.88 -0.52 -1.41
CA ALA A 183 -10.20 0.10 -1.50
C ALA A 183 -10.48 0.63 -2.92
N MET A 184 -9.51 1.30 -3.54
CA MET A 184 -9.61 1.80 -4.91
C MET A 184 -9.91 0.69 -5.91
N VAL A 185 -9.18 -0.43 -5.83
CA VAL A 185 -9.44 -1.59 -6.69
C VAL A 185 -10.85 -2.13 -6.49
N ALA A 186 -11.30 -2.26 -5.23
CA ALA A 186 -12.63 -2.76 -4.92
C ALA A 186 -13.75 -1.82 -5.40
N LEU A 187 -13.65 -0.52 -5.09
CA LEU A 187 -14.63 0.49 -5.48
C LEU A 187 -14.73 0.63 -6.99
N ARG A 188 -13.59 0.64 -7.71
CA ARG A 188 -13.57 0.69 -9.16
C ARG A 188 -14.33 -0.50 -9.77
N ARG A 189 -14.10 -1.72 -9.27
CA ARG A 189 -14.79 -2.93 -9.75
C ARG A 189 -16.29 -2.87 -9.50
N LEU A 190 -16.72 -2.39 -8.33
CA LEU A 190 -18.13 -2.22 -8.00
C LEU A 190 -18.80 -1.18 -8.90
N ALA A 191 -18.15 -0.04 -9.13
CA ALA A 191 -18.64 0.99 -10.04
C ALA A 191 -18.77 0.48 -11.49
N GLN A 192 -17.78 -0.28 -11.96
CA GLN A 192 -17.84 -0.92 -13.28
C GLN A 192 -19.02 -1.89 -13.38
N LEU A 193 -19.26 -2.70 -12.36
CA LEU A 193 -20.38 -3.63 -12.31
C LEU A 193 -21.73 -2.90 -12.36
N GLN A 194 -21.86 -1.82 -11.59
CA GLN A 194 -23.07 -1.00 -11.58
C GLN A 194 -23.33 -0.37 -12.94
N GLU A 195 -22.30 0.22 -13.55
CA GLU A 195 -22.41 0.85 -14.86
C GLU A 195 -22.75 -0.16 -15.96
N TYR A 196 -22.15 -1.35 -15.92
CA TYR A 196 -22.48 -2.44 -16.83
C TYR A 196 -23.96 -2.84 -16.73
N ARG A 197 -24.48 -3.00 -15.49
CA ARG A 197 -25.91 -3.32 -15.27
C ARG A 197 -26.83 -2.23 -15.82
N ARG A 198 -26.50 -0.96 -15.56
CA ARG A 198 -27.26 0.17 -16.08
C ARG A 198 -27.33 0.19 -17.60
N GLN A 199 -26.23 -0.09 -18.28
CA GLN A 199 -26.18 -0.11 -19.76
C GLN A 199 -26.83 -1.36 -20.35
N SER A 200 -26.79 -2.50 -19.63
CA SER A 200 -27.40 -3.77 -20.10
C SER A 200 -28.91 -3.85 -19.86
N GLY A 201 -29.51 -2.85 -19.20
CA GLY A 201 -30.93 -2.87 -18.87
C GLY A 201 -31.33 -3.94 -17.87
N SER A 202 -30.39 -4.47 -17.10
CA SER A 202 -30.62 -5.47 -16.05
C SER A 202 -30.65 -4.73 -14.70
N GLU A 203 -31.85 -4.32 -14.25
CA GLU A 203 -32.11 -3.95 -12.86
C GLU A 203 -32.29 -5.17 -11.98
#